data_68ef293ba999e9eb24ef4863c7df19e9
#
_entry.id   68ef293ba999e9eb24ef4863c7df19e9
#
_cell.length_a   1.000
_cell.length_b   1.000
_cell.length_c   1.000
_cell.angle_alpha   90.00
_cell.angle_beta   90.00
_cell.angle_gamma   90.00
#
_symmetry.space_group_name_H-M   'P 1'
#
loop_
_entity.id
_entity.type
_entity.pdbx_description
1 polymer ?
#
loop_
_entity_poly.entity_id
_entity_poly.type
_entity_poly.pdbx_seq_one_letter_code
_entity_poly.pdbx_strand_id
1 'polypeptide(L)'
;MLRKGIKMKMNKSVLQRGIIFILCICILFSICPVYAFAAENQTEKVVRIGVPDDTYDKINGNGKRSGYGYEYLQKIAGYTGWKYEYVDCTWENCFDKLKNDEMDIIEGISYTEERAENMLFSGIPMGDERYCVYVKPDHTDISSSDTASFNGKKIGVLMDYLPEVVLNE
;
A
#
# COMPACT_ATOMS: atom_id res chain seq x y z
N MET A 1 75.62 -17.03 -29.44
CA MET A 1 75.24 -16.10 -28.37
C MET A 1 74.16 -16.75 -27.54
N LEU A 2 74.48 -17.41 -26.41
CA LEU A 2 73.58 -18.22 -25.61
C LEU A 2 72.86 -17.34 -24.54
N ARG A 3 71.55 -17.24 -24.58
CA ARG A 3 70.75 -16.62 -23.51
C ARG A 3 70.71 -17.56 -22.29
N LYS A 4 71.38 -17.14 -21.21
CA LYS A 4 71.28 -17.80 -19.90
C LYS A 4 69.87 -17.58 -19.33
N GLY A 5 69.05 -18.64 -19.22
CA GLY A 5 67.76 -18.64 -18.55
C GLY A 5 67.95 -18.48 -17.03
N ILE A 6 67.44 -17.42 -16.48
CA ILE A 6 67.43 -17.18 -15.01
C ILE A 6 66.41 -18.13 -14.41
N LYS A 7 66.85 -19.21 -13.73
CA LYS A 7 65.97 -20.03 -12.91
C LYS A 7 65.74 -19.32 -11.58
N MET A 8 64.60 -18.69 -11.43
CA MET A 8 64.14 -18.13 -10.15
C MET A 8 63.79 -19.28 -9.20
N LYS A 9 64.57 -19.45 -8.13
CA LYS A 9 64.31 -20.43 -7.09
C LYS A 9 63.30 -19.81 -6.10
N MET A 10 62.02 -20.10 -6.30
CA MET A 10 60.96 -19.64 -5.43
C MET A 10 61.08 -20.28 -4.04
N ASN A 11 61.04 -19.45 -3.00
CA ASN A 11 61.16 -19.91 -1.61
C ASN A 11 59.86 -20.69 -1.25
N LYS A 12 60.02 -21.93 -0.74
CA LYS A 12 58.88 -22.80 -0.39
C LYS A 12 57.87 -22.14 0.57
N SER A 13 58.36 -21.31 1.48
CA SER A 13 57.51 -20.62 2.42
C SER A 13 56.65 -19.51 1.76
N VAL A 14 57.15 -18.86 0.71
CA VAL A 14 56.40 -17.84 -0.04
C VAL A 14 55.31 -18.51 -0.91
N LEU A 15 55.67 -19.64 -1.51
CA LEU A 15 54.73 -20.45 -2.29
C LEU A 15 53.59 -20.98 -1.41
N GLN A 16 53.92 -21.48 -0.22
CA GLN A 16 52.93 -22.01 0.72
C GLN A 16 51.96 -20.93 1.26
N ARG A 17 52.49 -19.74 1.55
CA ARG A 17 51.63 -18.58 1.94
C ARG A 17 50.74 -18.16 0.80
N GLY A 18 51.19 -18.13 -0.43
CA GLY A 18 50.40 -17.82 -1.61
C GLY A 18 49.23 -18.81 -1.84
N ILE A 19 49.48 -20.11 -1.66
CA ILE A 19 48.46 -21.16 -1.79
C ILE A 19 47.39 -21.02 -0.71
N ILE A 20 47.78 -20.75 0.55
CA ILE A 20 46.84 -20.54 1.66
C ILE A 20 45.97 -19.32 1.37
N PHE A 21 46.53 -18.21 0.86
CA PHE A 21 45.78 -17.01 0.55
C PHE A 21 44.74 -17.20 -0.56
N ILE A 22 45.13 -17.97 -1.62
CA ILE A 22 44.20 -18.33 -2.71
C ILE A 22 43.07 -19.22 -2.19
N LEU A 23 43.37 -20.22 -1.35
CA LEU A 23 42.37 -21.09 -0.73
C LEU A 23 41.39 -20.30 0.14
N CYS A 24 41.86 -19.34 0.94
CA CYS A 24 40.97 -18.46 1.73
C CYS A 24 40.05 -17.61 0.84
N ILE A 25 40.55 -17.08 -0.27
CA ILE A 25 39.73 -16.31 -1.24
C ILE A 25 38.70 -17.24 -1.89
N CYS A 26 39.04 -18.45 -2.27
CA CYS A 26 38.10 -19.43 -2.85
C CYS A 26 36.96 -19.80 -1.86
N ILE A 27 37.28 -19.93 -0.57
CA ILE A 27 36.29 -20.22 0.48
C ILE A 27 35.34 -19.02 0.66
N LEU A 28 35.84 -17.77 0.65
CA LEU A 28 35.01 -16.57 0.75
C LEU A 28 34.09 -16.42 -0.46
N PHE A 29 34.53 -16.77 -1.66
CA PHE A 29 33.68 -16.77 -2.86
C PHE A 29 32.65 -17.91 -2.91
N SER A 30 32.93 -19.03 -2.22
CA SER A 30 32.00 -20.18 -2.17
C SER A 30 30.81 -19.94 -1.22
N ILE A 31 30.89 -18.98 -0.30
CA ILE A 31 29.79 -18.62 0.64
C ILE A 31 28.85 -17.59 0.03
N CYS A 32 29.28 -16.85 -1.01
CA CYS A 32 28.50 -15.78 -1.62
C CYS A 32 27.30 -16.23 -2.51
N PRO A 33 27.30 -17.40 -3.19
CA PRO A 33 26.18 -17.77 -4.05
C PRO A 33 24.93 -18.23 -3.31
N VAL A 34 24.99 -18.54 -2.02
CA VAL A 34 23.81 -19.02 -1.27
C VAL A 34 22.78 -17.92 -1.02
N TYR A 35 23.19 -16.66 -0.97
CA TYR A 35 22.26 -15.54 -0.81
C TYR A 35 21.65 -15.00 -2.12
N ALA A 36 22.22 -15.37 -3.26
CA ALA A 36 21.72 -14.94 -4.57
C ALA A 36 20.59 -15.82 -5.13
N PHE A 37 20.36 -17.01 -4.54
CA PHE A 37 19.36 -17.96 -5.04
C PHE A 37 18.01 -17.90 -4.33
N ALA A 38 17.87 -17.02 -3.32
CA ALA A 38 16.61 -16.77 -2.61
C ALA A 38 15.84 -15.56 -3.15
N ALA A 39 16.20 -15.02 -4.30
CA ALA A 39 15.30 -14.20 -5.11
C ALA A 39 14.37 -15.17 -5.87
N GLU A 40 13.50 -15.85 -5.11
CA GLU A 40 12.37 -16.56 -5.65
C GLU A 40 11.63 -15.61 -6.61
N ASN A 41 11.36 -16.08 -7.83
CA ASN A 41 10.46 -15.40 -8.77
C ASN A 41 9.10 -15.21 -8.08
N GLN A 42 8.99 -14.19 -7.22
CA GLN A 42 7.70 -13.68 -6.82
C GLN A 42 7.11 -13.08 -8.11
N THR A 43 6.23 -13.81 -8.75
CA THR A 43 5.34 -13.24 -9.76
C THR A 43 4.74 -12.00 -9.12
N GLU A 44 5.12 -10.83 -9.63
CA GLU A 44 4.61 -9.54 -9.15
C GLU A 44 3.10 -9.61 -9.15
N LYS A 45 2.49 -9.65 -7.95
CA LYS A 45 1.04 -9.69 -7.83
C LYS A 45 0.51 -8.31 -8.13
N VAL A 46 -0.21 -8.18 -9.24
CA VAL A 46 -0.98 -6.97 -9.55
C VAL A 46 -2.28 -7.00 -8.74
N VAL A 47 -2.59 -5.87 -8.09
CA VAL A 47 -3.81 -5.66 -7.30
C VAL A 47 -4.50 -4.41 -7.82
N ARG A 48 -5.76 -4.55 -8.21
CA ARG A 48 -6.57 -3.47 -8.77
C ARG A 48 -7.28 -2.72 -7.65
N ILE A 49 -7.05 -1.41 -7.58
CA ILE A 49 -7.54 -0.53 -6.52
C ILE A 49 -8.60 0.41 -7.07
N GLY A 50 -9.79 0.38 -6.49
CA GLY A 50 -10.83 1.37 -6.72
C GLY A 50 -10.74 2.51 -5.70
N VAL A 51 -10.75 3.75 -6.19
CA VAL A 51 -10.75 4.97 -5.37
C VAL A 51 -11.97 5.77 -5.77
N PRO A 52 -13.07 5.72 -4.98
CA PRO A 52 -14.35 6.30 -5.37
C PRO A 52 -14.41 7.82 -5.28
N ASP A 53 -13.50 8.45 -4.54
CA ASP A 53 -13.40 9.91 -4.42
C ASP A 53 -11.94 10.36 -4.16
N ASP A 54 -11.72 11.67 -4.12
CA ASP A 54 -10.41 12.28 -3.93
C ASP A 54 -10.12 12.71 -2.48
N THR A 55 -10.87 12.20 -1.52
CA THR A 55 -10.73 12.57 -0.10
C THR A 55 -9.37 12.15 0.43
N TYR A 56 -9.00 10.91 0.18
CA TYR A 56 -7.75 10.31 0.69
C TYR A 56 -6.69 10.10 -0.38
N ASP A 57 -7.06 10.02 -1.65
CA ASP A 57 -6.18 9.86 -2.80
C ASP A 57 -6.44 10.96 -3.83
N LYS A 58 -5.44 11.74 -4.16
CA LYS A 58 -5.52 12.89 -5.06
C LYS A 58 -4.67 12.68 -6.30
N ILE A 59 -5.21 13.07 -7.44
CA ILE A 59 -4.47 13.09 -8.71
C ILE A 59 -4.23 14.54 -9.09
N ASN A 60 -2.96 14.92 -9.27
CA ASN A 60 -2.61 16.25 -9.76
C ASN A 60 -2.77 16.34 -11.29
N GLY A 61 -2.66 17.56 -11.84
CA GLY A 61 -2.81 17.81 -13.28
C GLY A 61 -1.82 17.06 -14.19
N ASN A 62 -0.78 16.45 -13.62
CA ASN A 62 0.21 15.62 -14.33
C ASN A 62 -0.05 14.11 -14.17
N GLY A 63 -1.18 13.73 -13.61
CA GLY A 63 -1.54 12.33 -13.37
C GLY A 63 -0.82 11.66 -12.19
N LYS A 64 -0.07 12.43 -11.38
CA LYS A 64 0.63 11.89 -10.22
C LYS A 64 -0.33 11.79 -9.02
N ARG A 65 -0.41 10.60 -8.42
CA ARG A 65 -1.17 10.34 -7.20
C ARG A 65 -0.42 10.81 -5.95
N SER A 66 -1.17 11.21 -4.95
CA SER A 66 -0.67 11.64 -3.64
C SER A 66 -1.83 11.61 -2.65
N GLY A 67 -1.54 11.75 -1.36
CA GLY A 67 -2.54 11.76 -0.30
C GLY A 67 -2.35 10.60 0.66
N TYR A 68 -3.11 10.64 1.76
CA TYR A 68 -2.97 9.69 2.86
C TYR A 68 -3.22 8.24 2.40
N GLY A 69 -4.29 8.00 1.65
CA GLY A 69 -4.65 6.68 1.15
C GLY A 69 -3.61 6.12 0.20
N TYR A 70 -3.18 6.93 -0.79
CA TYR A 70 -2.10 6.55 -1.68
C TYR A 70 -0.83 6.16 -0.93
N GLU A 71 -0.38 6.99 0.02
CA GLU A 71 0.85 6.72 0.78
C GLU A 71 0.71 5.48 1.67
N TYR A 72 -0.48 5.26 2.24
CA TYR A 72 -0.81 4.06 3.02
C TYR A 72 -0.70 2.80 2.18
N LEU A 73 -1.31 2.78 0.98
CA LEU A 73 -1.21 1.68 0.02
C LEU A 73 0.23 1.44 -0.42
N GLN A 74 1.01 2.50 -0.70
CA GLN A 74 2.43 2.36 -1.05
C GLN A 74 3.24 1.69 0.08
N LYS A 75 2.89 1.93 1.33
CA LYS A 75 3.52 1.23 2.45
C LYS A 75 3.18 -0.25 2.46
N ILE A 76 1.93 -0.61 2.23
CA ILE A 76 1.51 -2.02 2.09
C ILE A 76 2.27 -2.68 0.94
N ALA A 77 2.37 -2.02 -0.21
CA ALA A 77 3.15 -2.52 -1.36
C ALA A 77 4.61 -2.81 -1.00
N GLY A 78 5.22 -1.96 -0.16
CA GLY A 78 6.59 -2.15 0.32
C GLY A 78 6.78 -3.42 1.17
N TYR A 79 5.74 -3.90 1.85
CA TYR A 79 5.77 -5.14 2.63
C TYR A 79 5.36 -6.38 1.83
N THR A 80 4.41 -6.21 0.90
CA THR A 80 3.79 -7.32 0.18
C THR A 80 4.43 -7.60 -1.17
N GLY A 81 5.16 -6.63 -1.74
CA GLY A 81 5.64 -6.66 -3.11
C GLY A 81 4.54 -6.48 -4.16
N TRP A 82 3.35 -6.07 -3.76
CA TRP A 82 2.24 -5.85 -4.68
C TRP A 82 2.49 -4.67 -5.60
N LYS A 83 1.95 -4.76 -6.82
CA LYS A 83 1.84 -3.63 -7.76
C LYS A 83 0.38 -3.23 -7.86
N TYR A 84 0.11 -1.93 -7.81
CA TYR A 84 -1.25 -1.43 -7.90
C TYR A 84 -1.58 -0.92 -9.29
N GLU A 85 -2.74 -1.32 -9.77
CA GLU A 85 -3.44 -0.73 -10.89
C GLU A 85 -4.68 -0.03 -10.36
N TYR A 86 -4.87 1.24 -10.73
CA TYR A 86 -6.00 2.02 -10.26
C TYR A 86 -7.14 1.94 -11.26
N VAL A 87 -8.32 1.59 -10.75
CA VAL A 87 -9.56 1.46 -11.53
C VAL A 87 -10.45 2.66 -11.23
N ASP A 88 -10.85 3.37 -12.27
CA ASP A 88 -11.79 4.48 -12.13
C ASP A 88 -13.16 3.98 -11.66
N CYS A 89 -13.64 4.52 -10.56
CA CYS A 89 -14.96 4.23 -10.01
C CYS A 89 -15.53 5.45 -9.29
N THR A 90 -16.82 5.39 -9.04
CA THR A 90 -17.58 6.36 -8.22
C THR A 90 -18.26 5.60 -7.09
N TRP A 91 -18.81 6.31 -6.11
CA TRP A 91 -19.56 5.69 -5.02
C TRP A 91 -20.73 4.84 -5.52
N GLU A 92 -21.39 5.24 -6.60
CA GLU A 92 -22.53 4.52 -7.16
C GLU A 92 -22.15 3.18 -7.80
N ASN A 93 -20.90 2.99 -8.25
CA ASN A 93 -20.52 1.79 -9.02
C ASN A 93 -19.35 1.00 -8.41
N CYS A 94 -18.66 1.50 -7.39
CA CYS A 94 -17.46 0.85 -6.87
C CYS A 94 -17.77 -0.52 -6.24
N PHE A 95 -18.91 -0.67 -5.57
CA PHE A 95 -19.31 -1.94 -4.97
C PHE A 95 -19.65 -2.99 -6.03
N ASP A 96 -20.36 -2.60 -7.09
CA ASP A 96 -20.66 -3.50 -8.19
C ASP A 96 -19.39 -3.94 -8.93
N LYS A 97 -18.46 -3.04 -9.15
CA LYS A 97 -17.17 -3.36 -9.75
C LYS A 97 -16.35 -4.34 -8.91
N LEU A 98 -16.34 -4.17 -7.58
CA LEU A 98 -15.70 -5.13 -6.68
C LEU A 98 -16.36 -6.51 -6.77
N LYS A 99 -17.69 -6.56 -6.73
CA LYS A 99 -18.48 -7.79 -6.78
C LYS A 99 -18.32 -8.52 -8.12
N ASN A 100 -18.09 -7.78 -9.20
CA ASN A 100 -17.92 -8.32 -10.56
C ASN A 100 -16.45 -8.65 -10.89
N ASP A 101 -15.55 -8.67 -9.91
CA ASP A 101 -14.12 -8.92 -10.10
C ASP A 101 -13.43 -7.91 -11.06
N GLU A 102 -13.96 -6.69 -11.19
CA GLU A 102 -13.32 -5.64 -11.97
C GLU A 102 -12.22 -4.92 -11.18
N MET A 103 -12.26 -5.02 -9.86
CA MET A 103 -11.22 -4.56 -8.93
C MET A 103 -11.08 -5.54 -7.75
N ASP A 104 -10.00 -5.42 -6.99
CA ASP A 104 -9.67 -6.31 -5.88
C ASP A 104 -9.85 -5.65 -4.52
N ILE A 105 -9.65 -4.33 -4.44
CA ILE A 105 -9.73 -3.55 -3.21
C ILE A 105 -10.42 -2.21 -3.49
N ILE A 106 -11.27 -1.77 -2.59
CA ILE A 106 -11.77 -0.39 -2.53
C ILE A 106 -11.12 0.29 -1.34
N GLU A 107 -10.53 1.46 -1.57
CA GLU A 107 -9.89 2.27 -0.54
C GLU A 107 -10.90 3.19 0.16
N GLY A 108 -10.67 3.48 1.45
CA GLY A 108 -11.38 4.53 2.17
C GLY A 108 -12.84 4.23 2.47
N ILE A 109 -13.19 2.96 2.65
CA ILE A 109 -14.57 2.54 2.95
C ILE A 109 -14.76 2.33 4.44
N SER A 110 -15.79 2.96 4.99
CA SER A 110 -16.24 2.73 6.36
C SER A 110 -16.91 1.36 6.49
N TYR A 111 -16.64 0.68 7.61
CA TYR A 111 -17.28 -0.58 7.96
C TYR A 111 -18.77 -0.36 8.25
N THR A 112 -19.62 -1.24 7.71
CA THR A 112 -20.99 -1.48 8.16
C THR A 112 -21.27 -2.99 8.12
N GLU A 113 -22.21 -3.46 8.94
CA GLU A 113 -22.64 -4.87 8.94
C GLU A 113 -23.15 -5.29 7.55
N GLU A 114 -23.95 -4.46 6.90
CA GLU A 114 -24.47 -4.71 5.56
C GLU A 114 -23.36 -4.89 4.52
N ARG A 115 -22.34 -4.03 4.55
CA ARG A 115 -21.19 -4.13 3.65
C ARG A 115 -20.38 -5.39 3.93
N ALA A 116 -20.22 -5.75 5.21
CA ALA A 116 -19.48 -6.93 5.62
C ALA A 116 -20.13 -8.26 5.21
N GLU A 117 -21.42 -8.28 4.86
CA GLU A 117 -22.07 -9.44 4.26
C GLU A 117 -21.53 -9.75 2.87
N ASN A 118 -21.03 -8.75 2.14
CA ASN A 118 -20.67 -8.87 0.71
C ASN A 118 -19.17 -8.63 0.44
N MET A 119 -18.37 -8.17 1.42
CA MET A 119 -16.96 -7.91 1.24
C MET A 119 -16.17 -8.14 2.54
N LEU A 120 -14.88 -8.34 2.39
CA LEU A 120 -13.96 -8.48 3.53
C LEU A 120 -13.37 -7.11 3.88
N PHE A 121 -13.30 -6.83 5.18
CA PHE A 121 -12.63 -5.66 5.71
C PHE A 121 -11.28 -6.05 6.33
N SER A 122 -10.32 -5.11 6.30
CA SER A 122 -9.07 -5.27 7.03
C SER A 122 -9.33 -5.32 8.54
N GLY A 123 -8.59 -6.17 9.26
CA GLY A 123 -8.74 -6.28 10.73
C GLY A 123 -8.25 -5.04 11.49
N ILE A 124 -7.53 -4.13 10.81
CA ILE A 124 -7.06 -2.86 11.36
C ILE A 124 -7.52 -1.76 10.40
N PRO A 125 -8.24 -0.74 10.89
CA PRO A 125 -8.69 0.35 10.04
C PRO A 125 -7.51 1.20 9.53
N MET A 126 -7.68 1.79 8.36
CA MET A 126 -6.73 2.74 7.80
C MET A 126 -6.66 4.04 8.63
N GLY A 127 -7.78 4.45 9.22
CA GLY A 127 -7.92 5.64 10.05
C GLY A 127 -9.32 5.75 10.64
N ASP A 128 -9.55 6.83 11.38
CA ASP A 128 -10.84 7.16 11.97
C ASP A 128 -11.48 8.31 11.18
N GLU A 129 -12.76 8.19 10.90
CA GLU A 129 -13.56 9.26 10.28
C GLU A 129 -14.33 10.02 11.35
N ARG A 130 -14.49 11.33 11.12
CA ARG A 130 -15.35 12.19 11.93
C ARG A 130 -16.32 12.91 11.04
N TYR A 131 -17.60 12.78 11.35
CA TYR A 131 -18.66 13.47 10.65
C TYR A 131 -19.04 14.75 11.43
N CYS A 132 -19.21 15.84 10.69
CA CYS A 132 -19.61 17.13 11.26
C CYS A 132 -20.82 17.64 10.52
N VAL A 133 -21.79 18.15 11.26
CA VAL A 133 -22.92 18.90 10.70
C VAL A 133 -22.53 20.38 10.61
N TYR A 134 -22.67 20.93 9.43
CA TYR A 134 -22.40 22.35 9.18
C TYR A 134 -23.72 23.11 9.12
N VAL A 135 -23.79 24.22 9.83
CA VAL A 135 -24.93 25.14 9.83
C VAL A 135 -24.47 26.55 9.48
N LYS A 136 -25.39 27.41 9.03
CA LYS A 136 -25.07 28.83 8.82
C LYS A 136 -24.70 29.48 10.16
N PRO A 137 -23.82 30.50 10.17
CA PRO A 137 -23.37 31.15 11.41
C PRO A 137 -24.48 31.77 12.26
N ASP A 138 -25.60 32.11 11.66
CA ASP A 138 -26.79 32.70 12.31
C ASP A 138 -27.78 31.66 12.85
N HIS A 139 -27.56 30.35 12.59
CA HIS A 139 -28.37 29.27 13.15
C HIS A 139 -27.92 28.94 14.58
N THR A 140 -28.63 29.54 15.55
CA THR A 140 -28.37 29.33 16.99
C THR A 140 -29.27 28.28 17.62
N ASP A 141 -30.18 27.71 16.85
CA ASP A 141 -31.20 26.73 17.25
C ASP A 141 -30.77 25.28 17.10
N ILE A 142 -29.52 25.03 16.65
CA ILE A 142 -28.91 23.72 16.53
C ILE A 142 -27.69 23.64 17.45
N SER A 143 -27.64 22.59 18.29
CA SER A 143 -26.56 22.37 19.24
C SER A 143 -25.95 21.00 19.04
N SER A 144 -24.61 20.93 18.99
CA SER A 144 -23.85 19.67 18.91
C SER A 144 -24.00 18.79 20.15
N SER A 145 -24.42 19.38 21.29
CA SER A 145 -24.64 18.66 22.57
C SER A 145 -26.08 18.21 22.78
N ASP A 146 -26.99 18.58 21.88
CA ASP A 146 -28.42 18.25 21.96
C ASP A 146 -28.93 17.76 20.61
N THR A 147 -29.01 16.46 20.44
CA THR A 147 -29.48 15.81 19.21
C THR A 147 -30.94 16.12 18.92
N ALA A 148 -31.76 16.43 19.97
CA ALA A 148 -33.16 16.83 19.77
C ALA A 148 -33.29 18.17 19.01
N SER A 149 -32.25 18.99 19.00
CA SER A 149 -32.21 20.24 18.22
C SER A 149 -32.27 20.01 16.70
N PHE A 150 -32.02 18.79 16.23
CA PHE A 150 -32.14 18.39 14.81
C PHE A 150 -33.57 18.01 14.42
N ASN A 151 -34.49 17.80 15.38
CA ASN A 151 -35.86 17.37 15.10
C ASN A 151 -36.58 18.37 14.16
N GLY A 152 -37.14 17.82 13.08
CA GLY A 152 -37.83 18.61 12.07
C GLY A 152 -36.95 19.47 11.16
N LYS A 153 -35.63 19.35 11.28
CA LYS A 153 -34.68 20.01 10.37
C LYS A 153 -34.48 19.20 9.09
N LYS A 154 -34.20 19.91 7.99
CA LYS A 154 -33.76 19.27 6.74
C LYS A 154 -32.24 19.21 6.73
N ILE A 155 -31.69 18.00 6.69
CA ILE A 155 -30.26 17.75 6.67
C ILE A 155 -29.90 17.24 5.28
N GLY A 156 -28.92 17.89 4.64
CA GLY A 156 -28.36 17.41 3.37
C GLY A 156 -27.26 16.40 3.64
N VAL A 157 -27.35 15.25 2.99
CA VAL A 157 -26.33 14.18 3.04
C VAL A 157 -25.98 13.74 1.63
N LEU A 158 -24.81 13.11 1.46
CA LEU A 158 -24.49 12.41 0.23
C LEU A 158 -25.22 11.06 0.23
N MET A 159 -25.88 10.74 -0.89
CA MET A 159 -26.59 9.47 -1.07
C MET A 159 -25.60 8.31 -0.96
N ASP A 160 -26.04 7.20 -0.37
CA ASP A 160 -25.23 5.98 -0.16
C ASP A 160 -23.96 6.20 0.71
N TYR A 161 -23.89 7.34 1.38
CA TYR A 161 -22.79 7.63 2.30
C TYR A 161 -23.18 7.31 3.75
N LEU A 162 -22.21 6.90 4.58
CA LEU A 162 -22.49 6.45 5.96
C LEU A 162 -23.36 7.40 6.80
N PRO A 163 -23.23 8.75 6.74
CA PRO A 163 -24.10 9.65 7.47
C PRO A 163 -25.57 9.54 7.13
N GLU A 164 -25.96 9.14 5.91
CA GLU A 164 -27.34 8.89 5.55
C GLU A 164 -27.92 7.70 6.31
N VAL A 165 -27.14 6.61 6.42
CA VAL A 165 -27.54 5.42 7.18
C VAL A 165 -27.77 5.74 8.64
N VAL A 166 -26.83 6.44 9.27
CA VAL A 166 -26.89 6.81 10.69
C VAL A 166 -28.06 7.76 11.03
N LEU A 167 -28.48 8.62 10.10
CA LEU A 167 -29.60 9.56 10.31
C LEU A 167 -30.98 8.91 10.13
N ASN A 168 -31.02 7.73 9.52
CA ASN A 168 -32.27 6.99 9.28
C ASN A 168 -32.57 5.93 10.35
N GLU A 169 -31.63 5.67 11.25
CA GLU A 169 -31.80 4.81 12.43
C GLU A 169 -32.41 5.59 13.61
#